data_e93eb40088a5b154d8459949400fdf82
#
_entry.id   e93eb40088a5b154d8459949400fdf82
#
_cell.length_a   1.000
_cell.length_b   1.000
_cell.length_c   1.000
_cell.angle_alpha   90.00
_cell.angle_beta   90.00
_cell.angle_gamma   90.00
#
_symmetry.space_group_name_H-M   'P 1'
#
loop_
_entity.id
_entity.type
_entity.pdbx_description
1 polymer ?
#
loop_
_entity_poly.entity_id
_entity_poly.type
_entity_poly.pdbx_seq_one_letter_code
_entity_poly.pdbx_strand_id
1 'polypeptide(L)'
;SLAKIINRDQGWGLSNETFNSLKMLSKLNQETWMTLGDKDFGLHIYRTMRRQKGDRPSEIANDISKYFGLKTKIILPTDDIVKTKLLTDNGWLNFQEYFVREKCIPKISKIKFDGIEKAVPNKESISSLKNADLIVLAPSNPLVSLSPIIDIPLIRETIINAKAPKVAVSPF
;
A
#
# COMPACT_ATOMS: atom_id res chain seq x y z
N SER A 1 -5.51 -4.42 14.62
CA SER A 1 -5.78 -5.09 13.37
C SER A 1 -5.40 -6.58 13.39
N LEU A 2 -5.29 -7.24 12.23
CA LEU A 2 -5.07 -8.69 12.08
C LEU A 2 -3.87 -9.22 12.89
N ALA A 3 -2.76 -8.48 12.93
CA ALA A 3 -1.56 -8.86 13.69
C ALA A 3 -1.63 -8.50 15.19
N LYS A 4 -2.71 -7.86 15.65
CA LYS A 4 -2.93 -7.42 17.05
C LYS A 4 -1.84 -6.50 17.62
N ILE A 5 -1.08 -5.83 16.77
CA ILE A 5 0.03 -4.94 17.13
C ILE A 5 -0.26 -3.45 16.83
N ILE A 6 -1.51 -3.13 16.50
CA ILE A 6 -1.91 -1.76 16.23
C ILE A 6 -1.97 -0.93 17.52
N ASN A 7 -1.59 0.34 17.44
CA ASN A 7 -1.90 1.30 18.49
C ASN A 7 -3.41 1.57 18.50
N ARG A 8 -4.09 1.11 19.55
CA ARG A 8 -5.55 1.18 19.67
C ARG A 8 -6.07 2.58 19.96
N ASP A 9 -5.25 3.41 20.61
CA ASP A 9 -5.67 4.77 20.98
C ASP A 9 -5.68 5.69 19.77
N GLN A 10 -4.74 5.48 18.83
CA GLN A 10 -4.68 6.22 17.57
C GLN A 10 -5.52 5.59 16.45
N GLY A 11 -5.81 4.29 16.53
CA GLY A 11 -6.46 3.52 15.47
C GLY A 11 -5.55 3.17 14.28
N TRP A 12 -4.29 3.60 14.29
CA TRP A 12 -3.28 3.34 13.26
C TRP A 12 -1.87 3.29 13.87
N GLY A 13 -0.88 2.84 13.08
CA GLY A 13 0.49 2.68 13.55
C GLY A 13 0.68 1.47 14.47
N LEU A 14 1.91 1.22 14.87
CA LEU A 14 2.27 0.12 15.75
C LEU A 14 2.17 0.53 17.24
N SER A 15 1.75 -0.41 18.08
CA SER A 15 1.75 -0.20 19.53
C SER A 15 3.19 -0.09 20.07
N ASN A 16 3.37 0.73 21.10
CA ASN A 16 4.68 0.94 21.74
C ASN A 16 5.77 1.32 20.73
N GLU A 17 5.45 2.25 19.83
CA GLU A 17 6.39 2.75 18.84
C GLU A 17 7.36 3.75 19.46
N THR A 18 8.60 3.78 18.95
CA THR A 18 9.62 4.76 19.30
C THR A 18 10.11 5.47 18.05
N PHE A 19 10.78 6.60 18.21
CA PHE A 19 11.19 7.48 17.09
C PHE A 19 12.66 7.90 17.22
N ASN A 20 13.53 7.01 17.72
CA ASN A 20 14.94 7.31 17.92
C ASN A 20 15.68 7.51 16.60
N SER A 21 15.39 6.66 15.61
CA SER A 21 15.96 6.78 14.26
C SER A 21 15.58 8.12 13.61
N LEU A 22 14.31 8.51 13.72
CA LEU A 22 13.82 9.79 13.18
C LEU A 22 14.51 10.99 13.85
N LYS A 23 14.67 10.96 15.18
CA LYS A 23 15.40 12.00 15.93
C LYS A 23 16.86 12.08 15.50
N MET A 24 17.50 10.94 15.22
CA MET A 24 18.88 10.91 14.74
C MET A 24 19.00 11.52 13.34
N LEU A 25 18.09 11.13 12.42
CA LEU A 25 18.04 11.72 11.07
C LEU A 25 17.86 13.25 11.12
N SER A 26 16.99 13.74 11.99
CA SER A 26 16.79 15.17 12.18
C SER A 26 18.09 15.89 12.65
N LYS A 27 18.84 15.27 13.59
CA LYS A 27 20.15 15.81 14.01
C LYS A 27 21.19 15.83 12.90
N LEU A 28 21.05 14.94 11.92
CA LEU A 28 21.89 14.88 10.71
C LEU A 28 21.37 15.77 9.58
N ASN A 29 20.43 16.68 9.87
CA ASN A 29 19.79 17.58 8.91
C ASN A 29 19.14 16.85 7.71
N GLN A 30 18.64 15.62 7.93
CA GLN A 30 17.88 14.90 6.92
C GLN A 30 16.39 15.27 6.99
N GLU A 31 15.68 15.10 5.87
CA GLU A 31 14.24 15.31 5.83
C GLU A 31 13.50 14.31 6.73
N THR A 32 12.62 14.83 7.60
CA THR A 32 11.85 14.04 8.57
C THR A 32 10.35 14.30 8.50
N TRP A 33 9.86 14.82 7.36
CA TRP A 33 8.43 15.07 7.17
C TRP A 33 7.58 13.80 7.21
N MET A 34 8.16 12.64 6.85
CA MET A 34 7.52 11.34 6.99
C MET A 34 7.84 10.78 8.38
N THR A 35 6.85 10.83 9.26
CA THR A 35 7.00 10.27 10.61
C THR A 35 6.93 8.75 10.57
N LEU A 36 8.09 8.10 10.62
CA LEU A 36 8.23 6.64 10.70
C LEU A 36 8.73 6.24 12.08
N GLY A 37 8.04 5.30 12.70
CA GLY A 37 8.50 4.69 13.93
C GLY A 37 9.64 3.70 13.71
N ASP A 38 10.39 3.39 14.76
CA ASP A 38 11.58 2.52 14.67
C ASP A 38 11.22 1.10 14.22
N LYS A 39 10.03 0.58 14.59
CA LYS A 39 9.53 -0.74 14.15
C LYS A 39 9.16 -0.74 12.67
N ASP A 40 8.48 0.30 12.20
CA ASP A 40 8.18 0.46 10.77
C ASP A 40 9.48 0.62 9.98
N PHE A 41 10.44 1.38 10.50
CA PHE A 41 11.75 1.54 9.89
C PHE A 41 12.48 0.20 9.75
N GLY A 42 12.43 -0.66 10.79
CA GLY A 42 12.96 -2.03 10.74
C GLY A 42 12.33 -2.85 9.61
N LEU A 43 11.01 -2.77 9.41
CA LEU A 43 10.32 -3.44 8.30
C LEU A 43 10.74 -2.87 6.93
N HIS A 44 10.97 -1.57 6.82
CA HIS A 44 11.48 -0.96 5.58
C HIS A 44 12.90 -1.43 5.26
N ILE A 45 13.79 -1.52 6.25
CA ILE A 45 15.14 -2.07 6.08
C ILE A 45 15.06 -3.53 5.61
N TYR A 46 14.25 -4.35 6.27
CA TYR A 46 14.06 -5.76 5.89
C TYR A 46 13.60 -5.90 4.43
N ARG A 47 12.57 -5.16 4.03
CA ARG A 47 12.08 -5.16 2.63
C ARG A 47 13.16 -4.73 1.65
N THR A 48 13.92 -3.68 1.96
CA THR A 48 14.99 -3.17 1.11
C THR A 48 16.09 -4.23 0.92
N MET A 49 16.55 -4.84 2.01
CA MET A 49 17.57 -5.90 1.96
C MET A 49 17.11 -7.10 1.12
N ARG A 50 15.86 -7.54 1.29
CA ARG A 50 15.30 -8.65 0.53
C ARG A 50 15.17 -8.31 -0.95
N ARG A 51 14.70 -7.10 -1.27
CA ARG A 51 14.62 -6.59 -2.65
C ARG A 51 15.98 -6.52 -3.32
N GLN A 52 17.03 -6.09 -2.63
CA GLN A 52 18.40 -6.07 -3.14
C GLN A 52 18.95 -7.47 -3.44
N LYS A 53 18.45 -8.50 -2.76
CA LYS A 53 18.77 -9.92 -3.03
C LYS A 53 17.96 -10.52 -4.18
N GLY A 54 17.03 -9.76 -4.78
CA GLY A 54 16.19 -10.20 -5.88
C GLY A 54 14.84 -10.82 -5.48
N ASP A 55 14.51 -10.85 -4.19
CA ASP A 55 13.22 -11.38 -3.73
C ASP A 55 12.05 -10.54 -4.22
N ARG A 56 10.96 -11.20 -4.60
CA ARG A 56 9.76 -10.53 -5.06
C ARG A 56 8.98 -9.89 -3.90
N PRO A 57 8.30 -8.76 -4.12
CA PRO A 57 7.44 -8.14 -3.11
C PRO A 57 6.42 -9.10 -2.48
N SER A 58 5.82 -9.97 -3.28
CA SER A 58 4.84 -10.97 -2.81
C SER A 58 5.48 -12.00 -1.86
N GLU A 59 6.70 -12.44 -2.10
CA GLU A 59 7.45 -13.35 -1.21
C GLU A 59 7.75 -12.66 0.12
N ILE A 60 8.22 -11.42 0.06
CA ILE A 60 8.53 -10.62 1.25
C ILE A 60 7.25 -10.37 2.07
N ALA A 61 6.13 -10.03 1.43
CA ALA A 61 4.85 -9.82 2.11
C ALA A 61 4.35 -11.10 2.79
N ASN A 62 4.52 -12.25 2.15
CA ASN A 62 4.16 -13.56 2.72
C ASN A 62 5.02 -13.89 3.96
N ASP A 63 6.32 -13.65 3.91
CA ASP A 63 7.22 -13.88 5.05
C ASP A 63 6.88 -12.96 6.24
N ILE A 64 6.62 -11.69 5.99
CA ILE A 64 6.16 -10.75 7.01
C ILE A 64 4.83 -11.21 7.61
N SER A 65 3.90 -11.66 6.79
CA SER A 65 2.59 -12.16 7.24
C SER A 65 2.74 -13.39 8.15
N LYS A 66 3.61 -14.32 7.79
CA LYS A 66 3.94 -15.49 8.62
C LYS A 66 4.59 -15.10 9.93
N TYR A 67 5.56 -14.17 9.89
CA TYR A 67 6.23 -13.68 11.10
C TYR A 67 5.23 -13.09 12.10
N PHE A 68 4.24 -12.34 11.62
CA PHE A 68 3.17 -11.79 12.47
C PHE A 68 2.04 -12.79 12.79
N GLY A 69 2.16 -14.05 12.41
CA GLY A 69 1.18 -15.09 12.71
C GLY A 69 -0.18 -14.85 12.08
N LEU A 70 -0.23 -14.20 10.91
CA LEU A 70 -1.50 -13.93 10.22
C LEU A 70 -2.10 -15.23 9.68
N LYS A 71 -3.36 -15.48 10.01
CA LYS A 71 -4.15 -16.57 9.42
C LYS A 71 -4.73 -16.19 8.08
N THR A 72 -4.95 -14.89 7.86
CA THR A 72 -5.44 -14.34 6.60
C THR A 72 -4.29 -14.16 5.63
N LYS A 73 -4.47 -14.63 4.42
CA LYS A 73 -3.48 -14.48 3.35
C LYS A 73 -3.49 -13.05 2.83
N ILE A 74 -2.32 -12.45 2.74
CA ILE A 74 -2.11 -11.14 2.11
C ILE A 74 -1.53 -11.39 0.72
N ILE A 75 -2.28 -11.03 -0.31
CA ILE A 75 -1.90 -11.23 -1.70
C ILE A 75 -1.68 -9.85 -2.33
N LEU A 76 -0.51 -9.64 -2.92
CA LEU A 76 -0.24 -8.43 -3.67
C LEU A 76 -0.86 -8.54 -5.08
N PRO A 77 -1.45 -7.47 -5.60
CA PRO A 77 -2.03 -7.49 -6.94
C PRO A 77 -0.97 -7.66 -8.04
N THR A 78 0.23 -7.13 -7.82
CA THR A 78 1.40 -7.25 -8.71
C THR A 78 2.69 -7.17 -7.91
N ASP A 79 3.78 -7.69 -8.45
CA ASP A 79 5.15 -7.49 -7.96
C ASP A 79 5.85 -6.30 -8.63
N ASP A 80 5.22 -5.71 -9.64
CA ASP A 80 5.74 -4.56 -10.36
C ASP A 80 5.54 -3.25 -9.58
N ILE A 81 6.33 -2.24 -9.94
CA ILE A 81 6.28 -0.94 -9.29
C ILE A 81 5.16 -0.11 -9.93
N VAL A 82 4.12 0.18 -9.15
CA VAL A 82 3.06 1.12 -9.50
C VAL A 82 3.10 2.28 -8.50
N LYS A 83 3.23 3.52 -9.00
CA LYS A 83 3.33 4.73 -8.17
C LYS A 83 2.21 5.71 -8.49
N THR A 84 1.42 6.07 -7.48
CA THR A 84 0.44 7.15 -7.60
C THR A 84 1.13 8.50 -7.58
N LYS A 85 0.90 9.31 -8.63
CA LYS A 85 1.36 10.69 -8.74
C LYS A 85 0.19 11.63 -8.96
N LEU A 86 0.30 12.82 -8.42
CA LEU A 86 -0.72 13.86 -8.45
C LEU A 86 -0.13 15.11 -9.08
N LEU A 87 -0.77 15.65 -10.10
CA LEU A 87 -0.44 16.95 -10.66
C LEU A 87 -1.17 18.02 -9.86
N THR A 88 -0.40 18.90 -9.28
CA THR A 88 -0.87 20.03 -8.47
C THR A 88 -0.40 21.35 -9.07
N ASP A 89 -0.81 22.46 -8.48
CA ASP A 89 -0.32 23.80 -8.83
C ASP A 89 1.19 23.92 -8.65
N ASN A 90 1.79 23.09 -7.77
CA ASN A 90 3.22 23.01 -7.51
C ASN A 90 3.95 21.96 -8.37
N GLY A 91 3.31 21.41 -9.41
CA GLY A 91 3.85 20.34 -10.25
C GLY A 91 3.47 18.94 -9.79
N TRP A 92 4.18 17.93 -10.30
CA TRP A 92 3.94 16.53 -9.97
C TRP A 92 4.51 16.16 -8.61
N LEU A 93 3.66 15.65 -7.73
CA LEU A 93 4.02 15.11 -6.41
C LEU A 93 3.75 13.60 -6.36
N ASN A 94 4.57 12.86 -5.61
CA ASN A 94 4.22 11.51 -5.20
C ASN A 94 3.08 11.56 -4.17
N PHE A 95 2.29 10.52 -4.06
CA PHE A 95 1.12 10.51 -3.16
C PHE A 95 1.47 10.86 -1.71
N GLN A 96 2.56 10.29 -1.18
CA GLN A 96 2.95 10.55 0.21
C GLN A 96 3.46 12.00 0.43
N GLU A 97 4.14 12.58 -0.55
CA GLU A 97 4.53 13.99 -0.50
C GLU A 97 3.29 14.88 -0.41
N TYR A 98 2.32 14.65 -1.30
CA TYR A 98 1.05 15.38 -1.29
C TYR A 98 0.27 15.19 0.01
N PHE A 99 0.13 13.93 0.46
CA PHE A 99 -0.73 13.60 1.60
C PHE A 99 -0.12 14.02 2.93
N VAL A 100 1.18 13.75 3.15
CA VAL A 100 1.86 13.98 4.43
C VAL A 100 2.57 15.33 4.48
N ARG A 101 3.46 15.60 3.51
CA ARG A 101 4.25 16.83 3.49
C ARG A 101 3.39 18.06 3.19
N GLU A 102 2.60 17.99 2.12
CA GLU A 102 1.74 19.10 1.68
C GLU A 102 0.36 19.12 2.35
N LYS A 103 0.05 18.13 3.21
CA LYS A 103 -1.19 18.04 4.00
C LYS A 103 -2.48 18.19 3.15
N CYS A 104 -2.44 17.70 1.90
CA CYS A 104 -3.52 17.82 0.91
C CYS A 104 -3.92 19.27 0.56
N ILE A 105 -3.09 20.26 0.80
CA ILE A 105 -3.40 21.68 0.55
C ILE A 105 -3.41 22.01 -0.95
N PRO A 106 -2.42 21.59 -1.78
CA PRO A 106 -2.40 21.96 -3.19
C PRO A 106 -3.60 21.36 -3.94
N LYS A 107 -4.16 22.13 -4.88
CA LYS A 107 -5.26 21.66 -5.72
C LYS A 107 -4.77 20.61 -6.71
N ILE A 108 -5.47 19.47 -6.77
CA ILE A 108 -5.18 18.40 -7.72
C ILE A 108 -5.91 18.67 -9.04
N SER A 109 -5.17 18.61 -10.14
CA SER A 109 -5.72 18.69 -11.50
C SER A 109 -5.71 17.34 -12.23
N LYS A 110 -4.78 16.42 -11.90
CA LYS A 110 -4.65 15.11 -12.54
C LYS A 110 -4.07 14.06 -11.60
N ILE A 111 -4.52 12.82 -11.77
CA ILE A 111 -3.98 11.64 -11.11
C ILE A 111 -3.37 10.73 -12.17
N LYS A 112 -2.21 10.13 -11.88
CA LYS A 112 -1.52 9.19 -12.74
C LYS A 112 -0.95 8.03 -11.91
N PHE A 113 -0.99 6.83 -12.47
CA PHE A 113 -0.39 5.63 -11.89
C PHE A 113 0.79 5.20 -12.75
N ASP A 114 2.00 5.69 -12.42
CA ASP A 114 3.21 5.34 -13.16
C ASP A 114 3.50 3.85 -13.06
N GLY A 115 3.70 3.20 -14.20
CA GLY A 115 3.99 1.77 -14.31
C GLY A 115 2.76 0.86 -14.43
N ILE A 116 1.54 1.36 -14.22
CA ILE A 116 0.33 0.52 -14.17
C ILE A 116 0.05 -0.20 -15.50
N GLU A 117 0.28 0.46 -16.63
CA GLU A 117 0.01 -0.10 -17.97
C GLU A 117 0.87 -1.33 -18.30
N LYS A 118 2.06 -1.42 -17.67
CA LYS A 118 3.02 -2.50 -17.86
C LYS A 118 3.00 -3.52 -16.72
N ALA A 119 2.25 -3.23 -15.66
CA ALA A 119 2.19 -4.09 -14.48
C ALA A 119 1.54 -5.43 -14.83
N VAL A 120 2.20 -6.51 -14.45
CA VAL A 120 1.70 -7.88 -14.62
C VAL A 120 1.03 -8.31 -13.31
N PRO A 121 -0.25 -8.67 -13.33
CA PRO A 121 -0.93 -9.11 -12.12
C PRO A 121 -0.35 -10.45 -11.64
N ASN A 122 -0.24 -10.60 -10.33
CA ASN A 122 0.17 -11.88 -9.75
C ASN A 122 -0.85 -12.97 -10.06
N LYS A 123 -0.38 -14.13 -10.50
CA LYS A 123 -1.25 -15.28 -10.82
C LYS A 123 -2.17 -15.65 -9.66
N GLU A 124 -1.66 -15.49 -8.44
CA GLU A 124 -2.42 -15.78 -7.24
C GLU A 124 -3.57 -14.79 -7.01
N SER A 125 -3.37 -13.48 -7.28
CA SER A 125 -4.44 -12.49 -7.17
C SER A 125 -5.57 -12.78 -8.15
N ILE A 126 -5.24 -13.12 -9.41
CA ILE A 126 -6.21 -13.50 -10.42
C ILE A 126 -6.95 -14.79 -10.01
N SER A 127 -6.21 -15.82 -9.56
CA SER A 127 -6.83 -17.07 -9.13
C SER A 127 -7.77 -16.88 -7.94
N SER A 128 -7.36 -16.08 -6.95
CA SER A 128 -8.18 -15.79 -5.77
C SER A 128 -9.46 -15.05 -6.13
N LEU A 129 -9.40 -14.07 -7.04
CA LEU A 129 -10.58 -13.35 -7.51
C LEU A 129 -11.54 -14.25 -8.28
N LYS A 130 -11.03 -15.15 -9.14
CA LYS A 130 -11.85 -16.09 -9.92
C LYS A 130 -12.58 -17.12 -9.04
N ASN A 131 -11.95 -17.54 -7.95
CA ASN A 131 -12.46 -18.61 -7.07
C ASN A 131 -13.07 -18.06 -5.76
N ALA A 132 -13.28 -16.75 -5.67
CA ALA A 132 -13.89 -16.15 -4.50
C ALA A 132 -15.38 -16.53 -4.37
N ASP A 133 -15.84 -16.72 -3.14
CA ASP A 133 -17.27 -16.84 -2.81
C ASP A 133 -17.94 -15.47 -2.68
N LEU A 134 -17.15 -14.45 -2.32
CA LEU A 134 -17.59 -13.07 -2.20
C LEU A 134 -16.38 -12.14 -2.47
N ILE A 135 -16.59 -11.09 -3.25
CA ILE A 135 -15.60 -10.02 -3.45
C ILE A 135 -16.08 -8.76 -2.72
N VAL A 136 -15.27 -8.27 -1.79
CA VAL A 136 -15.56 -7.04 -1.05
C VAL A 136 -14.54 -5.96 -1.38
N LEU A 137 -15.01 -4.83 -1.90
CA LEU A 137 -14.22 -3.61 -1.97
C LEU A 137 -14.36 -2.88 -0.64
N ALA A 138 -13.32 -2.94 0.18
CA ALA A 138 -13.30 -2.33 1.51
C ALA A 138 -13.40 -0.79 1.42
N PRO A 139 -13.90 -0.10 2.47
CA PRO A 139 -14.05 1.35 2.47
C PRO A 139 -12.68 2.03 2.34
N SER A 140 -12.42 2.60 1.18
CA SER A 140 -11.17 3.28 0.85
C SER A 140 -11.41 4.29 -0.25
N ASN A 141 -10.50 5.27 -0.39
CA ASN A 141 -10.63 6.27 -1.43
C ASN A 141 -10.59 5.61 -2.83
N PRO A 142 -11.65 5.77 -3.64
CA PRO A 142 -11.75 5.09 -4.93
C PRO A 142 -10.65 5.49 -5.92
N LEU A 143 -10.21 6.75 -5.90
CA LEU A 143 -9.27 7.28 -6.89
C LEU A 143 -7.81 6.96 -6.57
N VAL A 144 -7.40 7.10 -5.32
CA VAL A 144 -5.97 6.96 -4.94
C VAL A 144 -5.64 5.66 -4.24
N SER A 145 -6.64 4.89 -3.80
CA SER A 145 -6.43 3.63 -3.08
C SER A 145 -6.96 2.41 -3.85
N LEU A 146 -8.17 2.48 -4.41
CA LEU A 146 -8.76 1.34 -5.14
C LEU A 146 -8.31 1.31 -6.60
N SER A 147 -8.32 2.46 -7.32
CA SER A 147 -7.93 2.50 -8.74
C SER A 147 -6.52 1.94 -9.00
N PRO A 148 -5.47 2.25 -8.21
CA PRO A 148 -4.15 1.70 -8.47
C PRO A 148 -4.05 0.16 -8.34
N ILE A 149 -5.07 -0.49 -7.77
CA ILE A 149 -5.20 -1.95 -7.71
C ILE A 149 -6.08 -2.45 -8.85
N ILE A 150 -7.28 -1.86 -9.00
CA ILE A 150 -8.30 -2.33 -9.95
C ILE A 150 -7.88 -2.08 -11.40
N ASP A 151 -7.13 -1.02 -11.66
CA ASP A 151 -6.69 -0.63 -13.01
C ASP A 151 -5.42 -1.38 -13.48
N ILE A 152 -4.84 -2.25 -12.65
CA ILE A 152 -3.83 -3.20 -13.12
C ILE A 152 -4.48 -4.10 -14.18
N PRO A 153 -3.83 -4.35 -15.34
CA PRO A 153 -4.38 -5.17 -16.40
C PRO A 153 -4.95 -6.50 -15.89
N LEU A 154 -6.07 -6.91 -16.41
CA LEU A 154 -6.83 -8.13 -16.04
C LEU A 154 -7.49 -8.14 -14.65
N ILE A 155 -7.08 -7.29 -13.70
CA ILE A 155 -7.71 -7.29 -12.35
C ILE A 155 -9.19 -6.85 -12.47
N ARG A 156 -9.45 -5.71 -13.10
CA ARG A 156 -10.82 -5.19 -13.30
C ARG A 156 -11.71 -6.18 -14.02
N GLU A 157 -11.22 -6.72 -15.13
CA GLU A 157 -11.95 -7.69 -15.93
C GLU A 157 -12.24 -8.99 -15.13
N THR A 158 -11.25 -9.46 -14.36
CA THR A 158 -11.43 -10.62 -13.50
C THR A 158 -12.49 -10.38 -12.43
N ILE A 159 -12.51 -9.19 -11.80
CA ILE A 159 -13.55 -8.82 -10.84
C ILE A 159 -14.93 -8.81 -11.50
N ILE A 160 -15.06 -8.16 -12.67
CA ILE A 160 -16.33 -8.04 -13.39
C ILE A 160 -16.87 -9.43 -13.74
N ASN A 161 -16.03 -10.31 -14.28
CA ASN A 161 -16.41 -11.64 -14.77
C ASN A 161 -16.45 -12.72 -13.69
N ALA A 162 -16.03 -12.45 -12.45
CA ALA A 162 -16.13 -13.38 -11.35
C ALA A 162 -17.60 -13.74 -11.08
N LYS A 163 -17.88 -15.02 -10.80
CA LYS A 163 -19.23 -15.49 -10.44
C LYS A 163 -19.68 -14.99 -9.07
N ALA A 164 -18.73 -14.71 -8.19
CA ALA A 164 -18.98 -14.25 -6.83
C ALA A 164 -19.81 -12.96 -6.79
N PRO A 165 -20.70 -12.77 -5.83
CA PRO A 165 -21.28 -11.49 -5.51
C PRO A 165 -20.20 -10.44 -5.23
N LYS A 166 -20.45 -9.18 -5.60
CA LYS A 166 -19.55 -8.07 -5.36
C LYS A 166 -20.23 -7.06 -4.45
N VAL A 167 -19.54 -6.67 -3.40
CA VAL A 167 -20.01 -5.66 -2.44
C VAL A 167 -18.96 -4.57 -2.34
N ALA A 168 -19.37 -3.31 -2.49
CA ALA A 168 -18.52 -2.17 -2.23
C ALA A 168 -19.05 -1.41 -1.01
N VAL A 169 -18.16 -1.09 -0.08
CA VAL A 169 -18.50 -0.29 1.09
C VAL A 169 -17.99 1.13 0.86
N SER A 170 -18.92 2.10 0.84
CA SER A 170 -18.55 3.50 0.68
C SER A 170 -17.80 4.01 1.91
N PRO A 171 -16.72 4.80 1.74
CA PRO A 171 -16.06 5.49 2.84
C PRO A 171 -16.79 6.77 3.28
N PHE A 172 -17.91 7.13 2.61
CA PHE A 172 -18.69 8.35 2.82
C PHE A 172 -20.10 8.04 3.30
#